data_d5827d61e774012fe72ac14ed07f9eba
#
_entry.id   d5827d61e774012fe72ac14ed07f9eba
#
_cell.length_a   1.000
_cell.length_b   1.000
_cell.length_c   1.000
_cell.angle_alpha   90.00
_cell.angle_beta   90.00
_cell.angle_gamma   90.00
#
_symmetry.space_group_name_H-M   'P 1'
#
loop_
_entity.id
_entity.type
_entity.pdbx_description
1 polymer ?
#
loop_
_entity_poly.entity_id
_entity_poly.type
_entity_poly.pdbx_seq_one_letter_code
_entity_poly.pdbx_strand_id
1 'polypeptide(L)'
;MREGPPPEHGARSEKRRGGAQMAAGYANHGASKTKSSMLGWMFSGGSPEDDSDLNGATLRQRARDLDMGGGLARAGVSTETTTVIGTGLIPKPAIDYEALGLTEEAAKEWEKIAKREFSFWSGSKFCDAAEKKNFYQLQSLAFRSMLTSGDVIALLPMYESVGSPYALHIQLLEADRMGTPDSNGESTSKDADSGNARIVDGVEVESDTGRVVAYHFSSRHPLNETDTRQIEYTRIEAYGKDTGMPNVLHIYVPDRPEQYRGVPMMAPVIEQVKQLERYLNAELTASLISSMFTLFITSDPNDNNIASAVDDSVEDDEQTTSGAPQNALHMRAGAIYELAPGQKPEGVSPTRNNSAFSTFVDAVCTQIGASVEMPKEILLKAFTKSYSASRGALTEYWRKIPRARRDFIADFCQPVYEAFLAEAIAIGRIEAPGFFDDPVIRASWCKCNWIGSTMQQLDPLKEVSAAEKRILLNLSTQEREAAEFNGSDWNENIIQRKREVAACAELIAMGGEQGSETDAPDPNAPPEGDEEADNETEAMKEEVTSDESA
;
A
#
# COMPACT_ATOMS: atom_id res chain seq x y z
N MET A 1 -8.47 42.97 -61.39
CA MET A 1 -7.40 42.04 -61.01
C MET A 1 -8.01 40.91 -60.26
N ARG A 2 -8.04 39.69 -60.83
CA ARG A 2 -8.59 38.50 -60.23
C ARG A 2 -7.41 37.73 -59.64
N GLU A 3 -7.39 37.54 -58.34
CA GLU A 3 -6.43 36.66 -57.66
C GLU A 3 -6.85 35.19 -57.87
N GLY A 4 -5.92 34.41 -58.37
CA GLY A 4 -6.11 32.96 -58.58
C GLY A 4 -5.93 32.17 -57.30
N PRO A 5 -6.43 30.91 -57.23
CA PRO A 5 -6.39 30.08 -56.05
C PRO A 5 -4.94 29.63 -55.74
N PRO A 6 -4.64 29.35 -54.43
CA PRO A 6 -3.31 28.89 -54.04
C PRO A 6 -3.04 27.44 -54.52
N PRO A 7 -1.77 27.06 -54.70
CA PRO A 7 -1.42 25.75 -55.24
C PRO A 7 -1.68 24.61 -54.25
N GLU A 8 -2.29 23.55 -54.75
CA GLU A 8 -2.49 22.29 -54.05
C GLU A 8 -1.11 21.69 -53.70
N HIS A 9 -0.87 21.49 -52.42
CA HIS A 9 0.24 20.68 -51.96
C HIS A 9 -0.05 19.19 -52.24
N GLY A 10 0.52 18.73 -53.36
CA GLY A 10 0.52 17.31 -53.72
C GLY A 10 1.16 16.46 -52.63
N ALA A 11 0.39 15.53 -52.09
CA ALA A 11 0.87 14.47 -51.20
C ALA A 11 1.94 13.64 -51.94
N ARG A 12 3.21 13.86 -51.58
CA ARG A 12 4.30 12.99 -51.98
C ARG A 12 4.13 11.67 -51.25
N SER A 13 3.64 10.64 -51.95
CA SER A 13 3.76 9.25 -51.53
C SER A 13 5.24 8.92 -51.41
N GLU A 14 5.78 8.88 -50.20
CA GLU A 14 7.09 8.28 -49.94
C GLU A 14 7.02 6.80 -50.25
N LYS A 15 7.51 6.40 -51.41
CA LYS A 15 7.86 5.02 -51.71
C LYS A 15 8.87 4.56 -50.66
N ARG A 16 8.44 3.71 -49.74
CA ARG A 16 9.31 2.96 -48.85
C ARG A 16 10.34 2.25 -49.71
N ARG A 17 11.56 2.77 -49.79
CA ARG A 17 12.72 2.07 -50.31
C ARG A 17 13.01 0.94 -49.33
N GLY A 18 12.74 -0.31 -49.73
CA GLY A 18 13.19 -1.52 -49.05
C GLY A 18 14.71 -1.63 -49.15
N GLY A 19 15.44 -0.79 -48.44
CA GLY A 19 16.85 -0.94 -48.15
C GLY A 19 16.95 -1.64 -46.80
N ALA A 20 17.71 -2.70 -46.65
CA ALA A 20 18.07 -3.28 -45.39
C ALA A 20 18.62 -2.17 -44.48
N GLN A 21 17.82 -1.76 -43.54
CA GLN A 21 18.21 -0.75 -42.56
C GLN A 21 19.29 -1.39 -41.71
N MET A 22 20.53 -0.96 -41.86
CA MET A 22 21.65 -1.45 -41.07
C MET A 22 21.26 -1.24 -39.59
N ALA A 23 21.14 -2.33 -38.86
CA ALA A 23 20.80 -2.35 -37.45
C ALA A 23 21.91 -1.62 -36.68
N ALA A 24 21.66 -0.40 -36.26
CA ALA A 24 22.57 0.43 -35.47
C ALA A 24 21.96 0.73 -34.10
N GLY A 25 22.80 1.00 -33.11
CA GLY A 25 22.36 1.37 -31.77
C GLY A 25 21.59 0.24 -31.07
N TYR A 26 20.40 0.56 -30.55
CA TYR A 26 19.57 -0.39 -29.80
C TYR A 26 19.16 -1.66 -30.56
N ALA A 27 19.17 -1.66 -31.89
CA ALA A 27 18.93 -2.84 -32.70
C ALA A 27 20.02 -3.92 -32.53
N ASN A 28 21.20 -3.55 -32.04
CA ASN A 28 22.29 -4.48 -31.68
C ASN A 28 22.26 -4.88 -30.19
N HIS A 29 21.31 -4.37 -29.40
CA HIS A 29 21.15 -4.58 -27.97
C HIS A 29 19.73 -5.08 -27.65
N GLY A 30 18.99 -4.40 -26.79
CA GLY A 30 17.67 -4.82 -26.33
C GLY A 30 16.58 -4.91 -27.40
N ALA A 31 16.68 -4.14 -28.50
CA ALA A 31 15.75 -4.21 -29.62
C ALA A 31 16.14 -5.22 -30.71
N SER A 32 17.14 -6.06 -30.47
CA SER A 32 17.60 -7.07 -31.44
C SER A 32 16.59 -8.20 -31.61
N LYS A 33 16.23 -8.47 -32.85
CA LYS A 33 15.39 -9.64 -33.22
C LYS A 33 16.20 -10.89 -33.59
N THR A 34 17.54 -10.79 -33.68
CA THR A 34 18.43 -11.86 -34.14
C THR A 34 19.41 -12.35 -33.08
N LYS A 35 19.57 -11.60 -31.98
CA LYS A 35 20.48 -11.96 -30.90
C LYS A 35 19.95 -13.19 -30.15
N SER A 36 20.79 -14.20 -29.92
CA SER A 36 20.38 -15.47 -29.30
C SER A 36 19.72 -15.30 -27.92
N SER A 37 20.17 -14.31 -27.13
CA SER A 37 19.58 -13.95 -25.83
C SER A 37 18.19 -13.31 -25.92
N MET A 38 17.76 -12.86 -27.11
CA MET A 38 16.47 -12.23 -27.39
C MET A 38 15.57 -13.10 -28.29
N LEU A 39 16.06 -14.24 -28.74
CA LEU A 39 15.29 -15.19 -29.55
C LEU A 39 14.15 -15.77 -28.69
N GLY A 40 12.93 -15.72 -29.22
CA GLY A 40 11.74 -16.20 -28.51
C GLY A 40 11.05 -15.12 -27.63
N TRP A 41 11.66 -13.96 -27.46
CA TRP A 41 10.97 -12.83 -26.82
C TRP A 41 10.00 -12.20 -27.82
N MET A 42 8.78 -12.71 -27.83
CA MET A 42 7.69 -12.15 -28.63
C MET A 42 6.92 -11.16 -27.76
N PHE A 43 7.10 -9.88 -28.02
CA PHE A 43 6.37 -8.80 -27.37
C PHE A 43 5.57 -8.04 -28.45
N SER A 44 4.26 -7.99 -28.29
CA SER A 44 3.39 -7.07 -29.02
C SER A 44 3.06 -5.93 -28.07
N GLY A 45 3.61 -4.72 -28.31
CA GLY A 45 3.26 -3.55 -27.50
C GLY A 45 1.78 -3.25 -27.66
N GLY A 46 1.10 -3.04 -26.54
CA GLY A 46 -0.29 -2.59 -26.47
C GLY A 46 -0.41 -1.13 -26.01
N SER A 47 -1.59 -0.56 -26.13
CA SER A 47 -1.96 0.68 -25.46
C SER A 47 -2.01 0.44 -23.93
N PRO A 48 -2.00 1.49 -23.09
CA PRO A 48 -2.24 1.32 -21.67
C PRO A 48 -3.56 0.60 -21.38
N GLU A 49 -4.59 0.84 -22.19
CA GLU A 49 -5.88 0.19 -22.15
C GLU A 49 -5.78 -1.33 -22.41
N ASP A 50 -5.07 -1.73 -23.47
CA ASP A 50 -4.86 -3.15 -23.80
C ASP A 50 -4.08 -3.89 -22.70
N ASP A 51 -3.09 -3.24 -22.12
CA ASP A 51 -2.22 -3.85 -21.09
C ASP A 51 -2.90 -3.93 -19.72
N SER A 52 -3.69 -2.91 -19.32
CA SER A 52 -4.32 -2.83 -18.00
C SER A 52 -5.73 -3.43 -17.99
N ASP A 53 -6.61 -3.06 -18.93
CA ASP A 53 -8.04 -3.36 -18.81
C ASP A 53 -8.36 -4.81 -19.09
N LEU A 54 -7.77 -5.39 -20.15
CA LEU A 54 -7.96 -6.81 -20.48
C LEU A 54 -7.45 -7.75 -19.36
N ASN A 55 -6.45 -7.31 -18.60
CA ASN A 55 -5.80 -8.09 -17.56
C ASN A 55 -6.27 -7.70 -16.14
N GLY A 56 -6.87 -6.52 -15.97
CA GLY A 56 -7.18 -5.90 -14.69
C GLY A 56 -8.00 -6.79 -13.76
N ALA A 57 -9.10 -7.37 -14.24
CA ALA A 57 -9.95 -8.25 -13.45
C ALA A 57 -9.19 -9.48 -12.93
N THR A 58 -8.37 -10.12 -13.77
CA THR A 58 -7.57 -11.28 -13.38
C THR A 58 -6.49 -10.90 -12.37
N LEU A 59 -5.82 -9.77 -12.57
CA LEU A 59 -4.79 -9.26 -11.65
C LEU A 59 -5.39 -8.94 -10.28
N ARG A 60 -6.53 -8.26 -10.23
CA ARG A 60 -7.26 -7.96 -8.98
C ARG A 60 -7.62 -9.23 -8.21
N GLN A 61 -8.21 -10.22 -8.88
CA GLN A 61 -8.58 -11.48 -8.23
C GLN A 61 -7.36 -12.22 -7.68
N ARG A 62 -6.26 -12.32 -8.44
CA ARG A 62 -5.02 -12.97 -7.99
C ARG A 62 -4.34 -12.22 -6.85
N ALA A 63 -4.29 -10.89 -6.91
CA ALA A 63 -3.72 -10.08 -5.85
C ALA A 63 -4.50 -10.20 -4.54
N ARG A 64 -5.84 -10.26 -4.60
CA ARG A 64 -6.70 -10.52 -3.44
C ARG A 64 -6.51 -11.92 -2.88
N ASP A 65 -6.40 -12.95 -3.74
CA ASP A 65 -6.10 -14.33 -3.30
C ASP A 65 -4.78 -14.37 -2.53
N LEU A 66 -3.75 -13.71 -3.03
CA LEU A 66 -2.46 -13.59 -2.36
C LEU A 66 -2.55 -12.78 -1.04
N ASP A 67 -3.36 -11.72 -0.98
CA ASP A 67 -3.56 -10.96 0.27
C ASP A 67 -4.34 -11.78 1.31
N MET A 68 -5.29 -12.62 0.88
CA MET A 68 -6.07 -13.47 1.79
C MET A 68 -5.28 -14.69 2.29
N GLY A 69 -4.57 -15.37 1.41
CA GLY A 69 -3.90 -16.65 1.68
C GLY A 69 -2.38 -16.57 1.82
N GLY A 70 -1.73 -15.56 1.24
CA GLY A 70 -0.29 -15.43 1.18
C GLY A 70 0.29 -14.53 2.26
N GLY A 71 1.03 -15.10 3.21
CA GLY A 71 1.61 -14.34 4.33
C GLY A 71 2.52 -13.19 3.90
N LEU A 72 3.31 -13.38 2.83
CA LEU A 72 4.25 -12.36 2.34
C LEU A 72 3.54 -11.18 1.68
N ALA A 73 2.55 -11.44 0.81
CA ALA A 73 1.78 -10.39 0.16
C ALA A 73 1.00 -9.56 1.19
N ARG A 74 0.33 -10.24 2.12
CA ARG A 74 -0.38 -9.58 3.22
C ARG A 74 0.55 -8.74 4.10
N ALA A 75 1.76 -9.23 4.40
CA ALA A 75 2.75 -8.47 5.17
C ALA A 75 3.13 -7.18 4.44
N GLY A 76 3.39 -7.24 3.14
CA GLY A 76 3.71 -6.08 2.31
C GLY A 76 2.59 -5.04 2.30
N VAL A 77 1.36 -5.44 1.93
CA VAL A 77 0.19 -4.54 1.90
C VAL A 77 -0.11 -3.93 3.28
N SER A 78 -0.05 -4.73 4.34
CA SER A 78 -0.32 -4.23 5.70
C SER A 78 0.75 -3.27 6.19
N THR A 79 2.03 -3.55 5.89
CA THR A 79 3.14 -2.67 6.27
C THR A 79 3.05 -1.34 5.52
N GLU A 80 2.77 -1.37 4.22
CA GLU A 80 2.58 -0.17 3.42
C GLU A 80 1.43 0.68 3.96
N THR A 81 0.26 0.06 4.20
CA THR A 81 -0.91 0.76 4.76
C THR A 81 -0.59 1.39 6.12
N THR A 82 0.07 0.65 7.01
CA THR A 82 0.42 1.14 8.35
C THR A 82 1.43 2.29 8.28
N THR A 83 2.39 2.23 7.36
CA THR A 83 3.44 3.27 7.27
C THR A 83 2.94 4.54 6.58
N VAL A 84 2.13 4.40 5.53
CA VAL A 84 1.60 5.55 4.78
C VAL A 84 0.50 6.25 5.57
N ILE A 85 -0.51 5.51 6.00
CA ILE A 85 -1.70 6.08 6.66
C ILE A 85 -1.53 6.13 8.19
N GLY A 86 -1.02 5.06 8.80
CA GLY A 86 -0.87 4.96 10.25
C GLY A 86 -2.21 5.08 10.98
N THR A 87 -2.28 6.03 11.89
CA THR A 87 -3.49 6.36 12.66
C THR A 87 -4.48 7.24 11.89
N GLY A 88 -4.11 7.64 10.68
CA GLY A 88 -4.85 8.55 9.81
C GLY A 88 -4.07 9.82 9.50
N LEU A 89 -4.33 10.38 8.32
CA LEU A 89 -3.78 11.67 7.90
C LEU A 89 -4.70 12.78 8.44
N ILE A 90 -4.14 13.63 9.29
CA ILE A 90 -4.88 14.65 10.04
C ILE A 90 -4.73 16.00 9.32
N PRO A 91 -5.83 16.70 8.97
CA PRO A 91 -5.75 18.00 8.35
C PRO A 91 -5.33 19.07 9.37
N LYS A 92 -4.43 19.93 8.92
CA LYS A 92 -4.06 21.17 9.58
C LYS A 92 -4.41 22.31 8.62
N PRO A 93 -5.56 22.98 8.77
CA PRO A 93 -5.90 24.13 7.97
C PRO A 93 -4.74 25.14 7.97
N ALA A 94 -4.43 25.72 6.82
CA ALA A 94 -3.35 26.67 6.63
C ALA A 94 -3.74 27.61 5.49
N ILE A 95 -4.77 28.45 5.76
CA ILE A 95 -5.38 29.32 4.75
C ILE A 95 -4.41 30.38 4.26
N ASP A 96 -4.61 30.84 3.04
CA ASP A 96 -3.84 31.94 2.46
C ASP A 96 -4.44 33.28 2.88
N TYR A 97 -4.11 33.70 4.11
CA TYR A 97 -4.68 34.89 4.71
C TYR A 97 -4.33 36.19 3.96
N GLU A 98 -3.18 36.22 3.27
CA GLU A 98 -2.80 37.37 2.46
C GLU A 98 -3.71 37.52 1.24
N ALA A 99 -3.97 36.41 0.51
CA ALA A 99 -4.90 36.40 -0.60
C ALA A 99 -6.35 36.70 -0.19
N LEU A 100 -6.70 36.34 1.03
CA LEU A 100 -8.03 36.59 1.62
C LEU A 100 -8.17 37.97 2.26
N GLY A 101 -7.08 38.74 2.37
CA GLY A 101 -7.08 40.06 3.02
C GLY A 101 -7.34 40.00 4.52
N LEU A 102 -6.99 38.89 5.18
CA LEU A 102 -7.15 38.68 6.61
C LEU A 102 -5.88 39.01 7.38
N THR A 103 -6.02 39.27 8.70
CA THR A 103 -4.85 39.29 9.59
C THR A 103 -4.46 37.86 9.98
N GLU A 104 -3.22 37.68 10.41
CA GLU A 104 -2.72 36.37 10.87
C GLU A 104 -3.53 35.82 12.06
N GLU A 105 -3.95 36.72 12.97
CA GLU A 105 -4.77 36.38 14.14
C GLU A 105 -6.15 35.88 13.72
N ALA A 106 -6.79 36.55 12.76
CA ALA A 106 -8.10 36.15 12.24
C ALA A 106 -8.00 34.80 11.50
N ALA A 107 -6.92 34.59 10.74
CA ALA A 107 -6.66 33.32 10.10
C ALA A 107 -6.53 32.17 11.11
N LYS A 108 -5.74 32.34 12.15
CA LYS A 108 -5.56 31.33 13.22
C LYS A 108 -6.86 30.99 13.95
N GLU A 109 -7.72 31.99 14.21
CA GLU A 109 -9.02 31.72 14.85
C GLU A 109 -9.96 30.96 13.88
N TRP A 110 -9.97 31.31 12.61
CA TRP A 110 -10.72 30.61 11.60
C TRP A 110 -10.23 29.15 11.44
N GLU A 111 -8.92 28.93 11.34
CA GLU A 111 -8.31 27.60 11.23
C GLU A 111 -8.68 26.70 12.41
N LYS A 112 -8.73 27.26 13.61
CA LYS A 112 -9.15 26.55 14.82
C LYS A 112 -10.63 26.15 14.77
N ILE A 113 -11.50 27.04 14.25
CA ILE A 113 -12.92 26.73 14.05
C ILE A 113 -13.07 25.63 13.01
N ALA A 114 -12.41 25.76 11.86
CA ALA A 114 -12.45 24.77 10.78
C ALA A 114 -11.94 23.40 11.24
N LYS A 115 -10.82 23.37 11.96
CA LYS A 115 -10.26 22.14 12.56
C LYS A 115 -11.26 21.48 13.51
N ARG A 116 -11.91 22.26 14.37
CA ARG A 116 -12.90 21.75 15.32
C ARG A 116 -14.11 21.15 14.62
N GLU A 117 -14.69 21.88 13.67
CA GLU A 117 -15.87 21.42 12.92
C GLU A 117 -15.56 20.16 12.10
N PHE A 118 -14.40 20.13 11.42
CA PHE A 118 -13.96 18.94 10.72
C PHE A 118 -13.77 17.75 11.67
N SER A 119 -13.21 17.97 12.87
CA SER A 119 -12.99 16.88 13.83
C SER A 119 -14.30 16.23 14.30
N PHE A 120 -15.38 16.99 14.44
CA PHE A 120 -16.70 16.44 14.76
C PHE A 120 -17.22 15.51 13.66
N TRP A 121 -17.13 15.94 12.41
CA TRP A 121 -17.57 15.15 11.28
C TRP A 121 -16.66 13.93 11.05
N SER A 122 -15.34 14.14 10.97
CA SER A 122 -14.35 13.10 10.65
C SER A 122 -14.20 12.04 11.76
N GLY A 123 -14.40 12.42 13.02
CA GLY A 123 -14.39 11.50 14.17
C GLY A 123 -15.65 10.68 14.30
N SER A 124 -16.75 11.12 13.70
CA SER A 124 -18.04 10.45 13.73
C SER A 124 -18.12 9.34 12.68
N LYS A 125 -18.92 8.31 12.96
CA LYS A 125 -19.27 7.28 11.97
C LYS A 125 -20.27 7.75 10.93
N PHE A 126 -20.93 8.88 11.16
CA PHE A 126 -21.86 9.48 10.20
C PHE A 126 -21.17 10.04 8.95
N CYS A 127 -19.84 10.15 8.93
CA CYS A 127 -19.12 10.47 7.70
C CYS A 127 -19.09 9.29 6.70
N ASP A 128 -19.35 8.07 7.16
CA ASP A 128 -19.42 6.85 6.35
C ASP A 128 -20.88 6.59 5.93
N ALA A 129 -21.14 6.42 4.66
CA ALA A 129 -22.47 6.06 4.14
C ALA A 129 -23.01 4.74 4.71
N ALA A 130 -22.12 3.87 5.18
CA ALA A 130 -22.48 2.63 5.87
C ALA A 130 -22.57 2.77 7.39
N GLU A 131 -22.26 3.94 7.95
CA GLU A 131 -22.23 4.28 9.40
C GLU A 131 -21.37 3.32 10.25
N LYS A 132 -20.31 2.75 9.67
CA LYS A 132 -19.45 1.76 10.33
C LYS A 132 -18.12 2.33 10.80
N LYS A 133 -17.56 3.26 10.02
CA LYS A 133 -16.18 3.75 10.17
C LYS A 133 -16.14 5.26 10.25
N ASN A 134 -15.13 5.78 10.94
CA ASN A 134 -14.81 7.20 10.87
C ASN A 134 -13.90 7.50 9.66
N PHE A 135 -13.66 8.78 9.39
CA PHE A 135 -12.85 9.21 8.23
C PHE A 135 -11.44 8.61 8.20
N TYR A 136 -10.77 8.51 9.35
CA TYR A 136 -9.42 7.96 9.43
C TYR A 136 -9.38 6.45 9.16
N GLN A 137 -10.41 5.73 9.57
CA GLN A 137 -10.57 4.32 9.23
C GLN A 137 -10.93 4.12 7.75
N LEU A 138 -11.68 5.06 7.16
CA LEU A 138 -11.96 5.05 5.72
C LEU A 138 -10.70 5.31 4.90
N GLN A 139 -9.81 6.21 5.34
CA GLN A 139 -8.50 6.40 4.70
C GLN A 139 -7.71 5.09 4.63
N SER A 140 -7.61 4.37 5.75
CA SER A 140 -6.89 3.08 5.80
C SER A 140 -7.55 2.03 4.91
N LEU A 141 -8.88 1.99 4.87
CA LEU A 141 -9.63 1.06 4.01
C LEU A 141 -9.46 1.40 2.53
N ALA A 142 -9.57 2.67 2.16
CA ALA A 142 -9.39 3.14 0.79
C ALA A 142 -7.97 2.86 0.29
N PHE A 143 -6.95 3.24 1.07
CA PHE A 143 -5.56 3.01 0.70
C PHE A 143 -5.24 1.51 0.55
N ARG A 144 -5.69 0.68 1.51
CA ARG A 144 -5.54 -0.77 1.41
C ARG A 144 -6.23 -1.35 0.18
N SER A 145 -7.46 -0.91 -0.12
CA SER A 145 -8.20 -1.36 -1.31
C SER A 145 -7.48 -0.98 -2.60
N MET A 146 -6.92 0.23 -2.67
CA MET A 146 -6.07 0.66 -3.79
C MET A 146 -4.85 -0.25 -3.96
N LEU A 147 -4.14 -0.60 -2.90
CA LEU A 147 -2.97 -1.49 -2.97
C LEU A 147 -3.33 -2.91 -3.43
N THR A 148 -4.46 -3.45 -2.96
CA THR A 148 -4.86 -4.84 -3.26
C THR A 148 -5.57 -4.98 -4.59
N SER A 149 -6.32 -3.97 -5.02
CA SER A 149 -7.17 -4.03 -6.21
C SER A 149 -6.66 -3.15 -7.37
N GLY A 150 -5.68 -2.28 -7.10
CA GLY A 150 -5.15 -1.31 -8.05
C GLY A 150 -5.84 0.05 -7.96
N ASP A 151 -7.14 0.05 -7.76
CA ASP A 151 -7.95 1.25 -7.58
C ASP A 151 -9.05 1.07 -6.53
N VAL A 152 -9.59 2.19 -6.07
CA VAL A 152 -10.76 2.28 -5.20
C VAL A 152 -11.55 3.54 -5.55
N ILE A 153 -12.85 3.45 -5.40
CA ILE A 153 -13.74 4.56 -5.71
C ILE A 153 -14.38 5.06 -4.42
N ALA A 154 -14.44 6.37 -4.26
CA ALA A 154 -15.24 7.02 -3.22
C ALA A 154 -16.31 7.91 -3.87
N LEU A 155 -17.56 7.64 -3.57
CA LEU A 155 -18.67 8.52 -3.88
C LEU A 155 -18.92 9.45 -2.70
N LEU A 156 -19.39 10.66 -2.98
CA LEU A 156 -19.70 11.68 -2.00
C LEU A 156 -21.20 11.98 -1.97
N PRO A 157 -22.05 11.02 -1.54
CA PRO A 157 -23.49 11.25 -1.46
C PRO A 157 -23.82 12.23 -0.33
N MET A 158 -24.86 13.04 -0.55
CA MET A 158 -25.37 13.98 0.44
C MET A 158 -26.81 13.60 0.82
N TYR A 159 -27.02 13.26 2.08
CA TYR A 159 -28.34 13.01 2.67
C TYR A 159 -28.35 13.30 4.16
N GLU A 160 -29.50 13.70 4.68
CA GLU A 160 -29.64 14.02 6.09
C GLU A 160 -29.60 12.75 6.96
N SER A 161 -28.82 12.80 8.03
CA SER A 161 -28.74 11.75 9.04
C SER A 161 -29.13 12.30 10.42
N VAL A 162 -29.97 11.56 11.15
CA VAL A 162 -30.34 11.93 12.52
C VAL A 162 -29.11 11.83 13.42
N GLY A 163 -28.68 12.93 13.99
CA GLY A 163 -27.50 12.99 14.88
C GLY A 163 -26.24 13.57 14.25
N SER A 164 -26.26 13.91 12.96
CA SER A 164 -25.21 14.68 12.30
C SER A 164 -25.77 16.00 11.74
N PRO A 165 -25.10 17.13 11.93
CA PRO A 165 -25.47 18.36 11.27
C PRO A 165 -25.07 18.39 9.78
N TYR A 166 -24.27 17.43 9.34
CA TYR A 166 -23.71 17.33 8.00
C TYR A 166 -24.41 16.23 7.20
N ALA A 167 -24.72 16.53 5.95
CA ALA A 167 -25.30 15.62 4.98
C ALA A 167 -24.24 14.89 4.12
N LEU A 168 -23.00 15.36 4.14
CA LEU A 168 -21.91 14.74 3.39
C LEU A 168 -21.52 13.39 3.99
N HIS A 169 -21.53 12.37 3.15
CA HIS A 169 -21.09 11.01 3.46
C HIS A 169 -20.05 10.53 2.45
N ILE A 170 -19.27 9.54 2.84
CA ILE A 170 -18.31 8.87 1.98
C ILE A 170 -18.78 7.44 1.78
N GLN A 171 -18.94 7.02 0.54
CA GLN A 171 -19.26 5.65 0.18
C GLN A 171 -18.09 5.04 -0.61
N LEU A 172 -17.34 4.13 0.00
CA LEU A 172 -16.28 3.40 -0.70
C LEU A 172 -16.87 2.24 -1.50
N LEU A 173 -16.46 2.13 -2.74
CA LEU A 173 -16.81 1.04 -3.67
C LEU A 173 -15.55 0.30 -4.10
N GLU A 174 -15.67 -1.02 -4.26
CA GLU A 174 -14.60 -1.83 -4.82
C GLU A 174 -14.42 -1.59 -6.33
N ALA A 175 -13.20 -1.72 -6.81
CA ALA A 175 -12.82 -1.60 -8.21
C ALA A 175 -13.68 -2.41 -9.18
N ASP A 176 -14.11 -3.61 -8.76
CA ASP A 176 -14.94 -4.50 -9.59
C ASP A 176 -16.37 -3.98 -9.81
N ARG A 177 -16.82 -3.01 -9.02
CA ARG A 177 -18.12 -2.38 -9.21
C ARG A 177 -18.14 -1.34 -10.34
N MET A 178 -16.95 -0.89 -10.76
CA MET A 178 -16.80 -0.04 -11.94
C MET A 178 -16.54 -0.94 -13.15
N GLY A 179 -17.35 -0.82 -14.19
CA GLY A 179 -17.22 -1.65 -15.39
C GLY A 179 -18.04 -1.11 -16.54
N THR A 180 -17.68 -1.53 -17.74
CA THR A 180 -18.39 -1.14 -18.97
C THR A 180 -19.73 -1.86 -19.04
N PRO A 181 -20.85 -1.15 -19.25
CA PRO A 181 -22.15 -1.78 -19.49
C PRO A 181 -22.06 -2.71 -20.70
N ASP A 182 -22.54 -3.94 -20.56
CA ASP A 182 -22.56 -4.92 -21.67
C ASP A 182 -23.38 -4.40 -22.85
N SER A 183 -22.83 -4.50 -24.05
CA SER A 183 -23.49 -4.08 -25.29
C SER A 183 -24.74 -4.90 -25.65
N ASN A 184 -25.00 -6.00 -24.94
CA ASN A 184 -26.17 -6.87 -25.11
C ASN A 184 -27.31 -6.58 -24.11
N GLY A 185 -27.09 -5.83 -23.06
CA GLY A 185 -28.16 -5.20 -22.30
C GLY A 185 -28.44 -3.85 -22.94
N GLU A 186 -29.65 -3.50 -23.20
CA GLU A 186 -30.02 -2.16 -23.63
C GLU A 186 -29.36 -1.15 -22.70
N SER A 187 -28.11 -0.75 -23.05
CA SER A 187 -27.46 0.40 -22.46
C SER A 187 -28.35 1.57 -22.82
N THR A 188 -29.25 1.93 -21.92
CA THR A 188 -29.97 3.19 -21.97
C THR A 188 -29.00 4.35 -21.63
N SER A 189 -27.81 4.31 -22.18
CA SER A 189 -26.94 5.48 -22.26
C SER A 189 -27.44 6.41 -23.36
N LYS A 190 -28.76 6.74 -23.30
CA LYS A 190 -29.38 7.80 -24.11
C LYS A 190 -28.87 9.18 -23.72
N ASP A 191 -28.01 9.28 -22.71
CA ASP A 191 -27.43 10.51 -22.19
C ASP A 191 -25.94 10.68 -22.49
N ALA A 192 -25.39 9.96 -23.47
CA ALA A 192 -24.15 10.36 -24.09
C ALA A 192 -24.40 11.64 -24.90
N ASP A 193 -24.50 12.76 -24.20
CA ASP A 193 -24.80 14.10 -24.74
C ASP A 193 -23.65 14.67 -25.58
N SER A 194 -22.58 13.94 -25.76
CA SER A 194 -21.48 14.26 -26.66
C SER A 194 -21.12 13.02 -27.46
N GLY A 195 -21.41 13.02 -28.76
CA GLY A 195 -21.08 11.96 -29.71
C GLY A 195 -19.58 11.67 -29.89
N ASN A 196 -18.73 12.01 -28.92
CA ASN A 196 -17.30 11.89 -28.90
C ASN A 196 -16.73 11.28 -27.59
N ALA A 197 -17.57 10.62 -26.77
CA ALA A 197 -17.11 9.93 -25.56
C ALA A 197 -16.98 8.43 -25.80
N ARG A 198 -15.92 7.81 -25.21
CA ARG A 198 -15.70 6.36 -25.17
C ARG A 198 -15.66 5.86 -23.73
N ILE A 199 -16.05 4.60 -23.51
CA ILE A 199 -16.01 3.98 -22.19
C ILE A 199 -14.84 2.99 -22.14
N VAL A 200 -13.97 3.15 -21.16
CA VAL A 200 -12.78 2.32 -20.90
C VAL A 200 -12.93 1.70 -19.50
N ASP A 201 -13.24 0.42 -19.42
CA ASP A 201 -13.48 -0.35 -18.17
C ASP A 201 -14.32 0.43 -17.12
N GLY A 202 -15.45 1.03 -17.59
CA GLY A 202 -16.38 1.79 -16.75
C GLY A 202 -16.04 3.27 -16.57
N VAL A 203 -14.95 3.75 -17.11
CA VAL A 203 -14.57 5.17 -17.13
C VAL A 203 -14.97 5.77 -18.48
N GLU A 204 -15.86 6.75 -18.48
CA GLU A 204 -16.27 7.48 -19.68
C GLU A 204 -15.35 8.65 -19.91
N VAL A 205 -14.66 8.66 -21.04
CA VAL A 205 -13.64 9.64 -21.39
C VAL A 205 -13.97 10.34 -22.70
N GLU A 206 -13.67 11.61 -22.78
CA GLU A 206 -13.72 12.40 -24.00
C GLU A 206 -12.60 11.97 -24.94
N SER A 207 -12.94 11.58 -26.17
CA SER A 207 -11.96 10.98 -27.10
C SER A 207 -10.84 11.94 -27.52
N ASP A 208 -11.11 13.25 -27.55
CA ASP A 208 -10.15 14.25 -28.03
C ASP A 208 -9.15 14.66 -26.95
N THR A 209 -9.60 14.78 -25.71
CA THR A 209 -8.79 15.31 -24.58
C THR A 209 -8.35 14.23 -23.61
N GLY A 210 -8.99 13.05 -23.58
CA GLY A 210 -8.82 12.04 -22.56
C GLY A 210 -9.40 12.43 -21.19
N ARG A 211 -10.19 13.52 -21.14
CA ARG A 211 -10.81 13.98 -19.90
C ARG A 211 -11.90 13.00 -19.45
N VAL A 212 -11.88 12.65 -18.17
CA VAL A 212 -12.95 11.83 -17.58
C VAL A 212 -14.22 12.66 -17.43
N VAL A 213 -15.32 12.14 -17.97
CA VAL A 213 -16.64 12.79 -17.98
C VAL A 213 -17.56 12.15 -16.97
N ALA A 214 -17.59 10.81 -16.91
CA ALA A 214 -18.46 10.07 -16.02
C ALA A 214 -17.86 8.69 -15.69
N TYR A 215 -18.51 8.01 -14.76
CA TYR A 215 -18.19 6.65 -14.35
C TYR A 215 -19.44 5.78 -14.37
N HIS A 216 -19.28 4.50 -14.69
CA HIS A 216 -20.34 3.52 -14.71
C HIS A 216 -20.18 2.50 -13.58
N PHE A 217 -21.16 2.43 -12.69
CA PHE A 217 -21.14 1.55 -11.53
C PHE A 217 -22.24 0.50 -11.58
N SER A 218 -21.87 -0.74 -11.32
CA SER A 218 -22.83 -1.84 -11.19
C SER A 218 -23.64 -1.72 -9.89
N SER A 219 -24.91 -2.05 -9.94
CA SER A 219 -25.84 -2.02 -8.79
C SER A 219 -25.44 -2.97 -7.67
N ARG A 220 -24.71 -4.06 -7.99
CA ARG A 220 -24.14 -5.03 -7.05
C ARG A 220 -22.75 -5.46 -7.49
N HIS A 221 -22.02 -6.15 -6.60
CA HIS A 221 -20.73 -6.72 -6.97
C HIS A 221 -20.91 -7.78 -8.06
N PRO A 222 -20.21 -7.68 -9.21
CA PRO A 222 -20.44 -8.60 -10.35
C PRO A 222 -20.19 -10.07 -10.03
N LEU A 223 -19.23 -10.34 -9.14
CA LEU A 223 -18.85 -11.70 -8.71
C LEU A 223 -19.66 -12.22 -7.51
N ASN A 224 -20.73 -11.55 -7.11
CA ASN A 224 -21.59 -12.04 -6.03
C ASN A 224 -22.59 -13.05 -6.58
N GLU A 225 -22.27 -14.34 -6.46
CA GLU A 225 -23.10 -15.45 -6.93
C GLU A 225 -24.39 -15.64 -6.10
N THR A 226 -24.41 -15.16 -4.87
CA THR A 226 -25.60 -15.28 -3.98
C THR A 226 -26.69 -14.26 -4.31
N ASP A 227 -26.34 -13.17 -4.95
CA ASP A 227 -27.25 -12.13 -5.39
C ASP A 227 -27.62 -12.36 -6.87
N THR A 228 -28.81 -12.90 -7.11
CA THR A 228 -29.30 -13.26 -8.45
C THR A 228 -30.00 -12.11 -9.19
N ARG A 229 -30.06 -10.91 -8.61
CA ARG A 229 -30.64 -9.73 -9.28
C ARG A 229 -29.84 -9.40 -10.54
N GLN A 230 -30.49 -8.93 -11.56
CA GLN A 230 -29.81 -8.44 -12.77
C GLN A 230 -28.88 -7.28 -12.40
N ILE A 231 -27.71 -7.26 -13.02
CA ILE A 231 -26.75 -6.17 -12.84
C ILE A 231 -27.22 -5.00 -13.71
N GLU A 232 -27.49 -3.88 -13.06
CA GLU A 232 -27.78 -2.61 -13.69
C GLU A 232 -26.59 -1.68 -13.51
N TYR A 233 -26.27 -0.87 -14.51
CA TYR A 233 -25.21 0.12 -14.44
C TYR A 233 -25.81 1.51 -14.29
N THR A 234 -25.31 2.24 -13.31
CA THR A 234 -25.66 3.64 -13.08
C THR A 234 -24.49 4.52 -13.54
N ARG A 235 -24.79 5.48 -14.42
CA ARG A 235 -23.83 6.51 -14.84
C ARG A 235 -23.84 7.65 -13.83
N ILE A 236 -22.66 7.99 -13.32
CA ILE A 236 -22.45 9.14 -12.41
C ILE A 236 -21.44 10.08 -13.06
N GLU A 237 -21.79 11.35 -13.18
CA GLU A 237 -20.89 12.38 -13.73
C GLU A 237 -19.70 12.57 -12.79
N ALA A 238 -18.50 12.73 -13.35
CA ALA A 238 -17.27 12.90 -12.57
C ALA A 238 -17.34 14.16 -11.68
N TYR A 239 -17.93 15.22 -12.22
CA TYR A 239 -18.07 16.51 -11.52
C TYR A 239 -19.50 17.03 -11.62
N GLY A 240 -19.95 17.71 -10.58
CA GLY A 240 -21.22 18.41 -10.56
C GLY A 240 -21.25 19.56 -11.60
N LYS A 241 -22.30 19.61 -12.42
CA LYS A 241 -22.43 20.62 -13.50
C LYS A 241 -22.46 22.05 -12.97
N ASP A 242 -23.14 22.27 -11.85
CA ASP A 242 -23.33 23.60 -11.28
C ASP A 242 -22.22 23.96 -10.26
N THR A 243 -21.72 22.99 -9.54
CA THR A 243 -20.75 23.21 -8.45
C THR A 243 -19.30 23.04 -8.88
N GLY A 244 -19.04 22.30 -9.96
CA GLY A 244 -17.69 21.90 -10.38
C GLY A 244 -16.95 21.00 -9.37
N MET A 245 -17.66 20.55 -8.32
CA MET A 245 -17.07 19.67 -7.31
C MET A 245 -17.11 18.21 -7.77
N PRO A 246 -16.15 17.36 -7.36
CA PRO A 246 -16.14 15.96 -7.71
C PRO A 246 -17.31 15.22 -7.04
N ASN A 247 -18.08 14.46 -7.82
CA ASN A 247 -19.07 13.51 -7.30
C ASN A 247 -18.43 12.15 -7.02
N VAL A 248 -17.34 11.85 -7.75
CA VAL A 248 -16.62 10.59 -7.71
C VAL A 248 -15.15 10.87 -7.53
N LEU A 249 -14.55 10.28 -6.53
CA LEU A 249 -13.10 10.25 -6.34
C LEU A 249 -12.61 8.86 -6.79
N HIS A 250 -11.84 8.82 -7.85
CA HIS A 250 -11.20 7.60 -8.35
C HIS A 250 -9.72 7.62 -7.95
N ILE A 251 -9.38 6.78 -6.96
CA ILE A 251 -8.09 6.79 -6.30
C ILE A 251 -7.26 5.62 -6.86
N TYR A 252 -6.21 5.92 -7.60
CA TYR A 252 -5.27 4.95 -8.16
C TYR A 252 -3.94 5.62 -8.55
N VAL A 253 -2.91 4.83 -8.76
CA VAL A 253 -1.61 5.34 -9.23
C VAL A 253 -1.42 4.86 -10.68
N PRO A 254 -1.38 5.78 -11.66
CA PRO A 254 -1.10 5.42 -13.05
C PRO A 254 0.39 5.17 -13.26
N ASP A 255 0.73 4.06 -13.92
CA ASP A 255 2.10 3.74 -14.36
C ASP A 255 2.43 4.33 -15.74
N ARG A 256 1.39 4.58 -16.55
CA ARG A 256 1.51 5.10 -17.93
C ARG A 256 0.52 6.23 -18.17
N PRO A 257 0.88 7.23 -18.99
CA PRO A 257 -0.11 8.19 -19.51
C PRO A 257 -1.27 7.47 -20.21
N GLU A 258 -2.47 8.04 -20.15
CA GLU A 258 -3.70 7.47 -20.73
C GLU A 258 -4.17 6.15 -20.09
N GLN A 259 -3.65 5.79 -18.93
CA GLN A 259 -4.15 4.70 -18.11
C GLN A 259 -5.29 5.20 -17.23
N TYR A 260 -6.48 4.58 -17.33
CA TYR A 260 -7.68 4.99 -16.60
C TYR A 260 -8.03 4.06 -15.45
N ARG A 261 -7.37 2.93 -15.31
CA ARG A 261 -7.55 1.97 -14.20
C ARG A 261 -6.22 1.67 -13.52
N GLY A 262 -6.27 1.46 -12.23
CA GLY A 262 -5.10 1.11 -11.45
C GLY A 262 -4.72 -0.37 -11.55
N VAL A 263 -3.46 -0.66 -11.21
CA VAL A 263 -2.90 -2.01 -11.17
C VAL A 263 -2.52 -2.35 -9.72
N PRO A 264 -2.85 -3.56 -9.21
CA PRO A 264 -2.50 -3.96 -7.85
C PRO A 264 -1.00 -3.87 -7.58
N MET A 265 -0.61 -3.45 -6.36
CA MET A 265 0.79 -3.35 -5.93
C MET A 265 1.59 -4.63 -6.18
N MET A 266 0.96 -5.79 -6.02
CA MET A 266 1.61 -7.09 -6.18
C MET A 266 1.64 -7.59 -7.64
N ALA A 267 1.02 -6.88 -8.59
CA ALA A 267 0.91 -7.33 -9.98
C ALA A 267 2.25 -7.77 -10.61
N PRO A 268 3.36 -7.02 -10.48
CA PRO A 268 4.63 -7.41 -11.08
C PRO A 268 5.27 -8.65 -10.45
N VAL A 269 4.83 -9.06 -9.26
CA VAL A 269 5.43 -10.16 -8.48
C VAL A 269 4.46 -11.30 -8.14
N ILE A 270 3.25 -11.29 -8.68
CA ILE A 270 2.23 -12.35 -8.43
C ILE A 270 2.81 -13.74 -8.68
N GLU A 271 3.51 -13.92 -9.79
CA GLU A 271 4.09 -15.22 -10.16
C GLU A 271 5.17 -15.66 -9.18
N GLN A 272 6.09 -14.76 -8.84
CA GLN A 272 7.20 -15.04 -7.93
C GLN A 272 6.68 -15.38 -6.53
N VAL A 273 5.71 -14.62 -6.02
CA VAL A 273 5.09 -14.90 -4.72
C VAL A 273 4.40 -16.27 -4.73
N LYS A 274 3.65 -16.58 -5.80
CA LYS A 274 2.97 -17.88 -5.90
C LYS A 274 3.93 -19.06 -6.03
N GLN A 275 5.03 -18.88 -6.76
CA GLN A 275 6.08 -19.90 -6.84
C GLN A 275 6.80 -20.10 -5.52
N LEU A 276 7.07 -19.01 -4.77
CA LEU A 276 7.65 -19.09 -3.44
C LEU A 276 6.74 -19.85 -2.47
N GLU A 277 5.44 -19.56 -2.44
CA GLU A 277 4.47 -20.31 -1.64
C GLU A 277 4.47 -21.81 -1.95
N ARG A 278 4.46 -22.16 -3.24
CA ARG A 278 4.54 -23.57 -3.67
C ARG A 278 5.83 -24.24 -3.22
N TYR A 279 6.95 -23.53 -3.32
CA TYR A 279 8.24 -24.03 -2.87
C TYR A 279 8.27 -24.25 -1.35
N LEU A 280 7.78 -23.30 -0.56
CA LEU A 280 7.68 -23.42 0.89
C LEU A 280 6.78 -24.61 1.30
N ASN A 281 5.63 -24.78 0.65
CA ASN A 281 4.73 -25.89 0.91
C ASN A 281 5.36 -27.25 0.53
N ALA A 282 6.09 -27.31 -0.58
CA ALA A 282 6.80 -28.51 -1.00
C ALA A 282 7.92 -28.89 0.00
N GLU A 283 8.66 -27.88 0.49
CA GLU A 283 9.74 -28.11 1.47
C GLU A 283 9.18 -28.53 2.84
N LEU A 284 8.09 -27.92 3.26
CA LEU A 284 7.37 -28.33 4.47
C LEU A 284 6.87 -29.79 4.36
N THR A 285 6.27 -30.13 3.23
CA THR A 285 5.80 -31.50 2.97
C THR A 285 6.98 -32.49 2.96
N ALA A 286 8.08 -32.15 2.30
CA ALA A 286 9.29 -32.97 2.30
C ALA A 286 9.88 -33.13 3.71
N SER A 287 9.87 -32.07 4.53
CA SER A 287 10.29 -32.11 5.93
C SER A 287 9.39 -33.00 6.78
N LEU A 288 8.08 -32.92 6.58
CA LEU A 288 7.11 -33.80 7.27
C LEU A 288 7.34 -35.28 6.87
N ILE A 289 7.50 -35.57 5.58
CA ILE A 289 7.78 -36.93 5.11
C ILE A 289 9.10 -37.45 5.69
N SER A 290 10.16 -36.61 5.69
CA SER A 290 11.46 -37.00 6.26
C SER A 290 11.42 -37.22 7.78
N SER A 291 10.48 -36.62 8.49
CA SER A 291 10.28 -36.83 9.92
C SER A 291 9.46 -38.10 10.25
N MET A 292 8.80 -38.69 9.23
CA MET A 292 8.05 -39.92 9.39
C MET A 292 9.01 -41.11 9.28
N PHE A 293 9.55 -41.57 10.42
CA PHE A 293 10.35 -42.79 10.48
C PHE A 293 9.42 -43.99 10.25
N THR A 294 9.56 -44.66 9.10
CA THR A 294 8.88 -45.93 8.84
C THR A 294 9.93 -47.04 8.87
N LEU A 295 9.77 -47.97 9.79
CA LEU A 295 10.63 -49.17 9.90
C LEU A 295 9.99 -50.30 9.10
N PHE A 296 10.73 -50.85 8.12
CA PHE A 296 10.34 -52.06 7.40
C PHE A 296 11.08 -53.23 8.01
N ILE A 297 10.35 -54.25 8.48
CA ILE A 297 10.91 -55.50 9.01
C ILE A 297 10.75 -56.60 7.95
N THR A 298 11.85 -57.20 7.52
CA THR A 298 11.85 -58.41 6.68
C THR A 298 11.98 -59.60 7.61
N SER A 299 11.00 -60.51 7.58
CA SER A 299 11.11 -61.80 8.26
C SER A 299 11.65 -62.86 7.29
N ASP A 300 12.51 -63.72 7.81
CA ASP A 300 12.97 -64.90 7.06
C ASP A 300 11.83 -65.97 7.09
N PRO A 301 11.52 -66.64 5.98
CA PRO A 301 10.42 -67.61 5.90
C PRO A 301 10.50 -68.73 6.92
N ASN A 302 11.64 -68.94 7.60
CA ASN A 302 11.88 -69.97 8.57
C ASN A 302 11.81 -69.51 10.04
N ASP A 303 11.56 -68.26 10.31
CA ASP A 303 11.57 -67.72 11.70
C ASP A 303 10.13 -67.47 12.17
N ASN A 304 9.51 -68.46 12.82
CA ASN A 304 8.15 -68.40 13.30
C ASN A 304 7.96 -67.55 14.59
N ASN A 305 8.93 -66.70 14.96
CA ASN A 305 8.96 -66.16 16.31
C ASN A 305 8.68 -64.62 16.41
N ILE A 306 8.38 -63.95 15.31
CA ILE A 306 8.17 -62.48 15.32
C ILE A 306 6.68 -62.08 15.27
N ALA A 307 5.80 -63.02 14.87
CA ALA A 307 4.36 -62.73 14.72
C ALA A 307 3.58 -62.49 16.05
N SER A 308 4.22 -62.67 17.23
CA SER A 308 3.55 -62.52 18.53
C SER A 308 3.93 -61.29 19.34
N ALA A 309 4.72 -60.36 18.76
CA ALA A 309 5.19 -59.17 19.48
C ALA A 309 4.49 -57.86 19.08
N VAL A 310 3.55 -57.91 18.15
CA VAL A 310 2.77 -56.71 17.78
C VAL A 310 1.41 -56.82 18.50
N ASP A 311 1.29 -56.05 19.57
CA ASP A 311 0.09 -55.92 20.40
C ASP A 311 -1.09 -55.42 19.58
N ASP A 312 -2.21 -56.12 19.69
CA ASP A 312 -3.46 -55.96 18.94
C ASP A 312 -4.32 -54.77 19.47
N SER A 313 -3.70 -53.68 19.87
CA SER A 313 -4.36 -52.50 20.44
C SER A 313 -4.34 -51.27 19.51
N VAL A 314 -4.90 -51.43 18.32
CA VAL A 314 -5.33 -50.26 17.52
C VAL A 314 -6.80 -50.48 17.15
N GLU A 315 -7.68 -49.81 17.91
CA GLU A 315 -9.10 -49.71 17.56
C GLU A 315 -9.28 -49.13 16.16
N ASP A 316 -9.94 -49.89 15.30
CA ASP A 316 -10.36 -49.54 13.95
C ASP A 316 -11.42 -48.42 14.03
N ASP A 317 -11.03 -47.19 13.73
CA ASP A 317 -11.98 -46.17 13.35
C ASP A 317 -12.31 -46.33 11.85
N GLU A 318 -13.32 -47.18 11.59
CA GLU A 318 -13.91 -47.40 10.27
C GLU A 318 -14.58 -46.10 9.76
N GLN A 319 -13.91 -45.39 8.88
CA GLN A 319 -14.61 -44.62 7.82
C GLN A 319 -14.03 -44.97 6.45
N THR A 320 -14.58 -46.06 5.91
CA THR A 320 -14.37 -46.51 4.55
C THR A 320 -14.94 -45.52 3.55
N THR A 321 -14.08 -44.75 2.87
CA THR A 321 -14.38 -44.22 1.56
C THR A 321 -13.99 -45.26 0.51
N SER A 322 -14.98 -45.86 -0.08
CA SER A 322 -14.90 -46.88 -1.15
C SER A 322 -14.19 -46.30 -2.37
N GLY A 323 -13.00 -46.83 -2.70
CA GLY A 323 -12.32 -46.55 -3.97
C GLY A 323 -10.78 -46.58 -3.97
N ALA A 324 -10.10 -46.76 -2.86
CA ALA A 324 -8.65 -46.91 -2.85
C ALA A 324 -8.25 -48.38 -3.18
N PRO A 325 -7.19 -48.64 -3.99
CA PRO A 325 -6.70 -49.97 -4.24
C PRO A 325 -6.30 -50.62 -2.93
N GLN A 326 -6.73 -51.85 -2.71
CA GLN A 326 -6.58 -52.65 -1.45
C GLN A 326 -5.11 -52.89 -1.00
N ASN A 327 -4.11 -52.35 -1.69
CA ASN A 327 -2.67 -52.45 -1.39
C ASN A 327 -1.98 -51.12 -1.19
N ALA A 328 -2.71 -50.04 -0.88
CA ALA A 328 -2.09 -48.74 -0.59
C ALA A 328 -1.56 -48.75 0.84
N LEU A 329 -0.25 -48.81 1.02
CA LEU A 329 0.44 -48.60 2.30
C LEU A 329 0.34 -47.11 2.66
N HIS A 330 -0.45 -46.77 3.65
CA HIS A 330 -0.56 -45.42 4.20
C HIS A 330 0.64 -45.11 5.09
N MET A 331 1.53 -44.25 4.71
CA MET A 331 2.65 -43.81 5.54
C MET A 331 2.12 -43.04 6.77
N ARG A 332 2.36 -43.57 7.97
CA ARG A 332 2.09 -42.91 9.25
C ARG A 332 3.39 -42.78 10.04
N ALA A 333 3.53 -41.72 10.81
CA ALA A 333 4.68 -41.54 11.70
C ALA A 333 4.79 -42.68 12.71
N GLY A 334 5.95 -43.37 12.73
CA GLY A 334 6.20 -44.49 13.61
C GLY A 334 5.53 -45.81 13.21
N ALA A 335 4.95 -45.90 12.02
CA ALA A 335 4.36 -47.17 11.55
C ALA A 335 5.45 -48.21 11.24
N ILE A 336 5.23 -49.45 11.67
CA ILE A 336 6.07 -50.60 11.37
C ILE A 336 5.31 -51.46 10.37
N TYR A 337 5.91 -51.69 9.20
CA TYR A 337 5.32 -52.52 8.16
C TYR A 337 6.11 -53.80 7.97
N GLU A 338 5.40 -54.93 7.98
CA GLU A 338 5.96 -56.22 7.66
C GLU A 338 6.03 -56.41 6.13
N LEU A 339 7.21 -56.70 5.62
CA LEU A 339 7.45 -56.93 4.18
C LEU A 339 7.29 -58.45 3.87
N ALA A 340 6.77 -58.74 2.68
CA ALA A 340 6.66 -60.13 2.21
C ALA A 340 8.03 -60.81 2.12
N PRO A 341 8.13 -62.12 2.37
CA PRO A 341 9.37 -62.87 2.34
C PRO A 341 10.11 -62.68 1.00
N GLY A 342 11.38 -62.27 1.10
CA GLY A 342 12.23 -62.00 -0.08
C GLY A 342 12.25 -60.55 -0.56
N GLN A 343 11.45 -59.67 -0.03
CA GLN A 343 11.55 -58.22 -0.27
C GLN A 343 12.61 -57.62 0.68
N LYS A 344 13.47 -56.78 0.13
CA LYS A 344 14.47 -56.05 0.90
C LYS A 344 13.99 -54.60 1.08
N PRO A 345 14.08 -54.05 2.31
CA PRO A 345 13.79 -52.64 2.49
C PRO A 345 14.84 -51.81 1.76
N GLU A 346 14.43 -51.08 0.74
CA GLU A 346 15.27 -50.07 0.14
C GLU A 346 14.97 -48.77 0.93
N GLY A 347 15.86 -48.44 1.83
CA GLY A 347 15.76 -47.22 2.61
C GLY A 347 15.95 -46.04 1.68
N VAL A 348 14.86 -45.47 1.21
CA VAL A 348 14.88 -44.13 0.64
C VAL A 348 15.12 -43.19 1.82
N SER A 349 16.37 -42.98 2.16
CA SER A 349 16.77 -41.95 3.08
C SER A 349 16.56 -40.61 2.35
N PRO A 350 15.56 -39.82 2.66
CA PRO A 350 15.43 -38.49 2.10
C PRO A 350 16.43 -37.56 2.81
N THR A 351 17.73 -37.85 2.68
CA THR A 351 18.81 -36.97 3.14
C THR A 351 18.91 -35.79 2.18
N ARG A 352 17.87 -34.99 2.14
CA ARG A 352 17.88 -33.71 1.46
C ARG A 352 18.40 -32.66 2.43
N ASN A 353 19.73 -32.55 2.51
CA ASN A 353 20.34 -31.41 3.19
C ASN A 353 20.18 -30.18 2.28
N ASN A 354 19.06 -29.47 2.43
CA ASN A 354 18.79 -28.25 1.63
C ASN A 354 19.49 -27.05 2.28
N SER A 355 20.84 -27.08 2.27
CA SER A 355 21.66 -25.98 2.79
C SER A 355 21.44 -24.66 2.05
N ALA A 356 20.91 -24.72 0.82
CA ALA A 356 20.63 -23.55 0.01
C ALA A 356 19.23 -22.93 0.23
N PHE A 357 18.37 -23.55 1.07
CA PHE A 357 16.99 -23.12 1.29
C PHE A 357 16.88 -21.65 1.72
N SER A 358 17.58 -21.31 2.80
CA SER A 358 17.55 -19.95 3.35
C SER A 358 18.07 -18.93 2.34
N THR A 359 19.17 -19.21 1.67
CA THR A 359 19.78 -18.30 0.69
C THR A 359 18.86 -18.10 -0.53
N PHE A 360 18.19 -19.17 -0.99
CA PHE A 360 17.25 -19.07 -2.11
C PHE A 360 16.02 -18.25 -1.74
N VAL A 361 15.39 -18.52 -0.60
CA VAL A 361 14.23 -17.75 -0.09
C VAL A 361 14.60 -16.28 0.08
N ASP A 362 15.76 -15.99 0.64
CA ASP A 362 16.29 -14.65 0.82
C ASP A 362 16.47 -13.91 -0.51
N ALA A 363 17.00 -14.57 -1.53
CA ALA A 363 17.18 -13.98 -2.86
C ALA A 363 15.84 -13.64 -3.53
N VAL A 364 14.86 -14.55 -3.45
CA VAL A 364 13.51 -14.33 -4.00
C VAL A 364 12.80 -13.22 -3.25
N CYS A 365 12.83 -13.21 -1.92
CA CYS A 365 12.24 -12.13 -1.12
C CYS A 365 12.90 -10.77 -1.39
N THR A 366 14.21 -10.74 -1.65
CA THR A 366 14.91 -9.52 -2.03
C THR A 366 14.43 -9.00 -3.38
N GLN A 367 14.22 -9.87 -4.37
CA GLN A 367 13.69 -9.50 -5.68
C GLN A 367 12.25 -9.00 -5.59
N ILE A 368 11.39 -9.69 -4.83
CA ILE A 368 10.00 -9.27 -4.57
C ILE A 368 10.01 -7.89 -3.91
N GLY A 369 10.79 -7.72 -2.85
CA GLY A 369 10.90 -6.45 -2.13
C GLY A 369 11.36 -5.31 -3.02
N ALA A 370 12.37 -5.53 -3.86
CA ALA A 370 12.86 -4.54 -4.82
C ALA A 370 11.78 -4.10 -5.82
N SER A 371 10.95 -5.05 -6.28
CA SER A 371 9.86 -4.76 -7.23
C SER A 371 8.71 -3.94 -6.63
N VAL A 372 8.48 -4.05 -5.32
CA VAL A 372 7.44 -3.28 -4.60
C VAL A 372 8.03 -2.11 -3.80
N GLU A 373 9.29 -1.75 -4.07
CA GLU A 373 10.01 -0.67 -3.36
C GLU A 373 10.02 -0.83 -1.83
N MET A 374 10.14 -2.06 -1.35
CA MET A 374 10.17 -2.38 0.08
C MET A 374 11.40 -3.26 0.39
N PRO A 375 12.40 -2.80 1.16
CA PRO A 375 13.51 -3.62 1.58
C PRO A 375 13.06 -4.93 2.22
N LYS A 376 13.81 -6.01 1.99
CA LYS A 376 13.44 -7.34 2.50
C LYS A 376 13.33 -7.40 4.01
N GLU A 377 14.14 -6.63 4.72
CA GLU A 377 14.12 -6.54 6.18
C GLU A 377 12.77 -6.04 6.71
N ILE A 378 12.16 -5.11 5.98
CA ILE A 378 10.84 -4.55 6.30
C ILE A 378 9.74 -5.51 5.86
N LEU A 379 9.86 -6.08 4.65
CA LEU A 379 8.90 -7.03 4.11
C LEU A 379 8.76 -8.28 4.99
N LEU A 380 9.90 -8.83 5.45
CA LEU A 380 9.97 -10.01 6.30
C LEU A 380 9.88 -9.68 7.80
N LYS A 381 9.94 -8.39 8.17
CA LYS A 381 10.05 -7.91 9.57
C LYS A 381 11.22 -8.55 10.33
N ALA A 382 12.32 -8.82 9.63
CA ALA A 382 13.50 -9.52 10.14
C ALA A 382 14.74 -8.60 10.06
N PHE A 383 15.09 -7.99 11.17
CA PHE A 383 16.23 -7.10 11.33
C PHE A 383 17.40 -7.90 11.93
N THR A 384 18.04 -8.74 11.12
CA THR A 384 19.13 -9.62 11.55
C THR A 384 20.52 -9.04 11.28
N LYS A 385 20.60 -7.89 10.61
CA LYS A 385 21.84 -7.21 10.26
C LYS A 385 22.22 -6.16 11.30
N SER A 386 23.41 -5.55 11.10
CA SER A 386 23.87 -4.46 11.95
C SER A 386 22.88 -3.28 12.01
N TYR A 387 22.93 -2.52 13.09
CA TYR A 387 22.13 -1.31 13.30
C TYR A 387 22.20 -0.35 12.11
N SER A 388 23.41 -0.12 11.58
CA SER A 388 23.61 0.78 10.43
C SER A 388 22.90 0.29 9.16
N ALA A 389 22.93 -1.02 8.89
CA ALA A 389 22.25 -1.62 7.74
C ALA A 389 20.73 -1.55 7.90
N SER A 390 20.19 -1.81 9.09
CA SER A 390 18.77 -1.70 9.40
C SER A 390 18.26 -0.26 9.27
N ARG A 391 19.04 0.71 9.77
CA ARG A 391 18.75 2.15 9.60
C ARG A 391 18.76 2.55 8.13
N GLY A 392 19.73 2.07 7.35
CA GLY A 392 19.80 2.31 5.92
C GLY A 392 18.53 1.81 5.18
N ALA A 393 18.10 0.58 5.49
CA ALA A 393 16.88 0.01 4.92
C ALA A 393 15.61 0.81 5.29
N LEU A 394 15.48 1.23 6.55
CA LEU A 394 14.36 2.07 7.01
C LEU A 394 14.36 3.43 6.31
N THR A 395 15.53 4.08 6.19
CA THR A 395 15.66 5.38 5.52
C THR A 395 15.31 5.28 4.04
N GLU A 396 15.75 4.22 3.35
CA GLU A 396 15.43 4.02 1.94
C GLU A 396 13.93 3.79 1.74
N TYR A 397 13.32 2.95 2.56
CA TYR A 397 11.88 2.73 2.53
C TYR A 397 11.08 4.01 2.80
N TRP A 398 11.56 4.83 3.77
CA TRP A 398 10.87 6.06 4.14
C TRP A 398 10.84 7.10 3.01
N ARG A 399 11.77 7.06 2.06
CA ARG A 399 11.82 8.03 0.93
C ARG A 399 10.57 8.00 0.05
N LYS A 400 9.93 6.84 -0.11
CA LYS A 400 8.70 6.72 -0.92
C LYS A 400 7.44 7.19 -0.17
N ILE A 401 7.43 7.12 1.17
CA ILE A 401 6.23 7.38 1.98
C ILE A 401 5.67 8.80 1.79
N PRO A 402 6.46 9.89 1.79
CA PRO A 402 5.93 11.22 1.55
C PRO A 402 5.28 11.37 0.15
N ARG A 403 5.82 10.69 -0.86
CA ARG A 403 5.24 10.68 -2.20
C ARG A 403 3.88 9.97 -2.20
N ALA A 404 3.80 8.76 -1.66
CA ALA A 404 2.56 8.00 -1.58
C ALA A 404 1.47 8.75 -0.77
N ARG A 405 1.87 9.42 0.32
CA ARG A 405 0.97 10.29 1.09
C ARG A 405 0.46 11.47 0.30
N ARG A 406 1.35 12.19 -0.38
CA ARG A 406 0.98 13.34 -1.18
C ARG A 406 -0.04 12.97 -2.26
N ASP A 407 0.20 11.85 -2.95
CA ASP A 407 -0.66 11.40 -4.03
C ASP A 407 -2.03 10.97 -3.46
N PHE A 408 -2.07 10.21 -2.37
CA PHE A 408 -3.33 9.83 -1.71
C PHE A 408 -4.08 11.01 -1.08
N ILE A 409 -3.36 12.00 -0.54
CA ILE A 409 -3.96 13.24 -0.04
C ILE A 409 -4.64 13.99 -1.16
N ALA A 410 -3.96 14.15 -2.31
CA ALA A 410 -4.49 14.86 -3.46
C ALA A 410 -5.74 14.19 -4.04
N ASP A 411 -5.76 12.84 -4.08
CA ASP A 411 -6.84 12.10 -4.72
C ASP A 411 -8.03 11.82 -3.80
N PHE A 412 -7.81 11.76 -2.47
CA PHE A 412 -8.85 11.43 -1.51
C PHE A 412 -9.06 12.46 -0.41
N CYS A 413 -8.01 12.74 0.38
CA CYS A 413 -8.20 13.50 1.62
C CYS A 413 -8.57 14.95 1.36
N GLN A 414 -7.88 15.62 0.45
CA GLN A 414 -8.08 17.02 0.12
C GLN A 414 -9.45 17.28 -0.53
N PRO A 415 -9.89 16.51 -1.54
CA PRO A 415 -11.22 16.68 -2.13
C PRO A 415 -12.36 16.46 -1.12
N VAL A 416 -12.21 15.50 -0.20
CA VAL A 416 -13.19 15.29 0.87
C VAL A 416 -13.24 16.47 1.82
N TYR A 417 -12.08 17.03 2.19
CA TYR A 417 -12.01 18.22 3.04
C TYR A 417 -12.65 19.45 2.37
N GLU A 418 -12.43 19.62 1.06
CA GLU A 418 -13.06 20.69 0.28
C GLU A 418 -14.57 20.55 0.20
N ALA A 419 -15.07 19.32 0.01
CA ALA A 419 -16.51 19.03 0.02
C ALA A 419 -17.13 19.30 1.39
N PHE A 420 -16.45 18.90 2.47
CA PHE A 420 -16.86 19.20 3.84
C PHE A 420 -16.91 20.71 4.11
N LEU A 421 -15.86 21.46 3.73
CA LEU A 421 -15.84 22.90 3.91
C LEU A 421 -16.97 23.60 3.15
N ALA A 422 -17.20 23.19 1.91
CA ALA A 422 -18.29 23.76 1.11
C ALA A 422 -19.66 23.57 1.81
N GLU A 423 -19.92 22.39 2.36
CA GLU A 423 -21.13 22.15 3.13
C GLU A 423 -21.16 22.97 4.42
N ALA A 424 -20.07 22.97 5.21
CA ALA A 424 -20.00 23.68 6.49
C ALA A 424 -20.24 25.20 6.33
N ILE A 425 -19.75 25.77 5.22
CA ILE A 425 -19.96 27.17 4.85
C ILE A 425 -21.41 27.37 4.38
N ALA A 426 -21.95 26.50 3.54
CA ALA A 426 -23.31 26.60 3.05
C ALA A 426 -24.36 26.56 4.15
N ILE A 427 -24.17 25.75 5.19
CA ILE A 427 -25.06 25.67 6.36
C ILE A 427 -24.75 26.74 7.43
N GLY A 428 -23.77 27.63 7.19
CA GLY A 428 -23.44 28.76 8.07
C GLY A 428 -22.69 28.40 9.36
N ARG A 429 -22.02 27.24 9.41
CA ARG A 429 -21.19 26.85 10.58
C ARG A 429 -19.79 27.44 10.55
N ILE A 430 -19.31 27.73 9.36
CA ILE A 430 -18.01 28.38 9.09
C ILE A 430 -18.27 29.57 8.17
N GLU A 431 -17.74 30.73 8.52
CA GLU A 431 -17.84 31.91 7.66
C GLU A 431 -16.63 31.98 6.71
N ALA A 432 -16.87 32.08 5.42
CA ALA A 432 -15.83 32.23 4.39
C ALA A 432 -16.35 33.10 3.24
N PRO A 433 -16.23 34.43 3.38
CA PRO A 433 -16.70 35.37 2.36
C PRO A 433 -16.05 35.11 0.99
N GLY A 434 -16.85 35.12 -0.09
CA GLY A 434 -16.38 34.90 -1.46
C GLY A 434 -16.08 33.45 -1.85
N PHE A 435 -16.31 32.48 -0.96
CA PHE A 435 -15.99 31.05 -1.20
C PHE A 435 -16.69 30.48 -2.43
N PHE A 436 -17.94 30.84 -2.67
CA PHE A 436 -18.71 30.35 -3.81
C PHE A 436 -18.62 31.22 -5.04
N ASP A 437 -18.09 32.43 -4.91
CA ASP A 437 -18.08 33.44 -5.98
C ASP A 437 -16.81 33.35 -6.84
N ASP A 438 -15.65 33.05 -6.21
CA ASP A 438 -14.35 33.03 -6.88
C ASP A 438 -13.58 31.73 -6.58
N PRO A 439 -13.21 30.95 -7.62
CA PRO A 439 -12.42 29.73 -7.44
C PRO A 439 -11.05 29.94 -6.77
N VAL A 440 -10.42 31.12 -6.93
CA VAL A 440 -9.12 31.43 -6.30
C VAL A 440 -9.31 31.69 -4.82
N ILE A 441 -10.36 32.43 -4.45
CA ILE A 441 -10.73 32.65 -3.04
C ILE A 441 -11.10 31.31 -2.38
N ARG A 442 -11.88 30.48 -3.07
CA ARG A 442 -12.19 29.12 -2.59
C ARG A 442 -10.92 28.30 -2.33
N ALA A 443 -9.99 28.27 -3.29
CA ALA A 443 -8.73 27.55 -3.13
C ALA A 443 -7.91 28.07 -1.94
N SER A 444 -7.93 29.38 -1.69
CA SER A 444 -7.24 30.01 -0.55
C SER A 444 -7.82 29.57 0.79
N TRP A 445 -9.15 29.45 0.91
CA TRP A 445 -9.83 28.91 2.08
C TRP A 445 -9.61 27.41 2.28
N CYS A 446 -9.50 26.65 1.18
CA CYS A 446 -9.33 25.18 1.22
C CYS A 446 -7.90 24.73 1.47
N LYS A 447 -6.92 25.63 1.50
CA LYS A 447 -5.50 25.28 1.70
C LYS A 447 -5.29 24.59 3.04
N CYS A 448 -4.75 23.39 3.01
CA CYS A 448 -4.59 22.55 4.18
C CYS A 448 -3.29 21.75 4.10
N ASN A 449 -2.58 21.68 5.21
CA ASN A 449 -1.46 20.75 5.39
C ASN A 449 -1.97 19.46 6.03
N TRP A 450 -1.40 18.31 5.64
CA TRP A 450 -1.81 17.02 6.17
C TRP A 450 -0.66 16.40 6.94
N ILE A 451 -0.91 16.02 8.18
CA ILE A 451 0.06 15.42 9.08
C ILE A 451 -0.22 13.91 9.16
N GLY A 452 0.80 13.09 8.90
CA GLY A 452 0.74 11.64 9.07
C GLY A 452 1.75 11.15 10.09
N SER A 453 1.72 9.86 10.39
CA SER A 453 2.69 9.21 11.29
C SER A 453 4.11 9.47 10.82
N THR A 454 5.02 9.67 11.76
CA THR A 454 6.43 9.97 11.49
C THR A 454 7.27 8.70 11.48
N MET A 455 8.50 8.78 10.96
CA MET A 455 9.46 7.70 11.08
C MET A 455 9.81 7.50 12.55
N GLN A 456 9.71 6.25 13.04
CA GLN A 456 10.14 5.97 14.40
C GLN A 456 11.65 6.19 14.53
N GLN A 457 12.03 6.90 15.58
CA GLN A 457 13.42 7.21 15.87
C GLN A 457 14.08 6.00 16.55
N LEU A 458 15.23 5.57 16.01
CA LEU A 458 16.01 4.48 16.58
C LEU A 458 16.87 4.96 17.77
N ASP A 459 17.27 6.24 17.76
CA ASP A 459 18.05 6.89 18.82
C ASP A 459 17.45 8.28 19.10
N PRO A 460 16.47 8.37 20.01
CA PRO A 460 15.76 9.62 20.26
C PRO A 460 16.66 10.76 20.75
N LEU A 461 17.73 10.46 21.53
CA LEU A 461 18.60 11.50 22.05
C LEU A 461 19.42 12.18 20.95
N LYS A 462 20.01 11.41 20.04
CA LYS A 462 20.77 11.97 18.91
C LYS A 462 19.88 12.77 17.97
N GLU A 463 18.66 12.31 17.75
CA GLU A 463 17.72 13.01 16.86
C GLU A 463 17.22 14.33 17.47
N VAL A 464 16.91 14.37 18.78
CA VAL A 464 16.53 15.61 19.47
C VAL A 464 17.71 16.60 19.46
N SER A 465 18.95 16.15 19.71
CA SER A 465 20.12 17.01 19.62
C SER A 465 20.37 17.54 18.20
N ALA A 466 20.09 16.73 17.19
CA ALA A 466 20.17 17.16 15.79
C ALA A 466 19.07 18.18 15.44
N ALA A 467 17.85 17.98 15.94
CA ALA A 467 16.72 18.93 15.78
C ALA A 467 17.05 20.28 16.43
N GLU A 468 17.57 20.29 17.65
CA GLU A 468 18.02 21.49 18.34
C GLU A 468 19.04 22.27 17.50
N LYS A 469 20.05 21.59 16.95
CA LYS A 469 21.07 22.22 16.09
C LYS A 469 20.47 22.77 14.81
N ARG A 470 19.52 22.06 14.18
CA ARG A 470 18.82 22.56 12.96
C ARG A 470 18.02 23.83 13.25
N ILE A 471 17.35 23.89 14.40
CA ILE A 471 16.60 25.08 14.82
C ILE A 471 17.55 26.25 15.09
N LEU A 472 18.63 26.02 15.87
CA LEU A 472 19.63 27.05 16.20
C LEU A 472 20.30 27.64 14.94
N LEU A 473 20.52 26.82 13.92
CA LEU A 473 21.11 27.25 12.65
C LEU A 473 20.06 27.82 11.64
N ASN A 474 18.79 27.98 12.04
CA ASN A 474 17.68 28.39 11.19
C ASN A 474 17.49 27.51 9.93
N LEU A 475 17.85 26.24 10.01
CA LEU A 475 17.62 25.26 8.94
C LEU A 475 16.22 24.63 9.04
N SER A 476 15.58 24.71 10.20
CA SER A 476 14.23 24.19 10.47
C SER A 476 13.53 25.07 11.50
N THR A 477 12.24 24.81 11.73
CA THR A 477 11.44 25.49 12.74
C THR A 477 10.95 24.50 13.82
N GLN A 478 10.63 24.97 15.01
CA GLN A 478 10.08 24.14 16.09
C GLN A 478 8.79 23.43 15.65
N GLU A 479 7.96 24.11 14.86
CA GLU A 479 6.73 23.54 14.32
C GLU A 479 7.02 22.36 13.38
N ARG A 480 7.99 22.52 12.47
CA ARG A 480 8.38 21.46 11.54
C ARG A 480 9.02 20.28 12.26
N GLU A 481 9.92 20.54 13.21
CA GLU A 481 10.56 19.48 13.99
C GLU A 481 9.54 18.72 14.86
N ALA A 482 8.55 19.40 15.46
CA ALA A 482 7.48 18.74 16.21
C ALA A 482 6.62 17.85 15.30
N ALA A 483 6.27 18.33 14.11
CA ALA A 483 5.50 17.56 13.14
C ALA A 483 6.30 16.36 12.58
N GLU A 484 7.61 16.52 12.33
CA GLU A 484 8.48 15.46 11.82
C GLU A 484 8.88 14.44 12.90
N PHE A 485 9.02 14.86 14.17
CA PHE A 485 9.49 13.99 15.25
C PHE A 485 8.40 13.07 15.79
N ASN A 486 7.24 13.58 16.11
CA ASN A 486 6.15 12.82 16.73
C ASN A 486 4.76 13.09 16.13
N GLY A 487 4.66 13.89 15.07
CA GLY A 487 3.40 14.24 14.44
C GLY A 487 2.54 15.21 15.24
N SER A 488 3.10 15.89 16.26
CA SER A 488 2.35 16.85 17.08
C SER A 488 2.31 18.25 16.47
N ASP A 489 1.27 19.01 16.85
CA ASP A 489 1.17 20.42 16.52
C ASP A 489 1.90 21.25 17.59
N TRP A 490 2.95 21.96 17.20
CA TRP A 490 3.73 22.80 18.10
C TRP A 490 2.89 23.88 18.81
N ASN A 491 1.91 24.47 18.14
CA ASN A 491 1.03 25.47 18.74
C ASN A 491 0.18 24.85 19.86
N GLU A 492 -0.34 23.65 19.66
CA GLU A 492 -1.05 22.90 20.70
C GLU A 492 -0.12 22.51 21.85
N ASN A 493 1.10 22.06 21.52
CA ASN A 493 2.11 21.72 22.53
C ASN A 493 2.44 22.92 23.43
N ILE A 494 2.62 24.13 22.87
CA ILE A 494 2.87 25.35 23.65
C ILE A 494 1.70 25.73 24.53
N ILE A 495 0.47 25.64 24.02
CA ILE A 495 -0.73 25.95 24.82
C ILE A 495 -0.84 24.95 25.98
N GLN A 496 -0.63 23.68 25.72
CA GLN A 496 -0.67 22.66 26.76
C GLN A 496 0.47 22.87 27.78
N ARG A 497 1.69 23.14 27.31
CA ARG A 497 2.83 23.42 28.19
C ARG A 497 2.62 24.62 29.08
N LYS A 498 2.00 25.69 28.58
CA LYS A 498 1.60 26.86 29.41
C LYS A 498 0.63 26.47 30.53
N ARG A 499 -0.35 25.61 30.25
CA ARG A 499 -1.29 25.09 31.23
C ARG A 499 -0.60 24.24 32.30
N GLU A 500 0.31 23.36 31.87
CA GLU A 500 1.09 22.51 32.78
C GLU A 500 1.99 23.33 33.70
N VAL A 501 2.70 24.32 33.16
CA VAL A 501 3.55 25.21 33.97
C VAL A 501 2.71 26.00 34.97
N ALA A 502 1.55 26.51 34.58
CA ALA A 502 0.64 27.19 35.50
C ALA A 502 0.14 26.24 36.61
N ALA A 503 -0.27 25.02 36.26
CA ALA A 503 -0.73 24.03 37.23
C ALA A 503 0.42 23.59 38.18
N CYS A 504 1.65 23.43 37.69
CA CYS A 504 2.81 23.15 38.52
C CYS A 504 3.13 24.32 39.48
N ALA A 505 3.02 25.57 39.01
CA ALA A 505 3.21 26.74 39.85
C ALA A 505 2.16 26.81 40.96
N GLU A 506 0.89 26.49 40.67
CA GLU A 506 -0.16 26.40 41.69
C GLU A 506 0.11 25.28 42.71
N LEU A 507 0.58 24.10 42.27
CA LEU A 507 0.97 23.00 43.15
C LEU A 507 2.12 23.39 44.09
N ILE A 508 3.14 24.05 43.57
CA ILE A 508 4.27 24.57 44.35
C ILE A 508 3.78 25.60 45.37
N ALA A 509 2.89 26.53 44.97
CA ALA A 509 2.32 27.51 45.84
C ALA A 509 1.42 26.91 46.95
N MET A 510 0.83 25.72 46.70
CA MET A 510 0.03 24.97 47.68
C MET A 510 0.90 24.08 48.62
N GLY A 511 2.22 24.18 48.58
CA GLY A 511 3.14 23.45 49.48
C GLY A 511 3.47 22.04 49.03
N GLY A 512 3.30 21.74 47.75
CA GLY A 512 3.83 20.51 47.15
C GLY A 512 5.37 20.56 47.14
N GLU A 513 6.03 19.59 47.77
CA GLU A 513 7.47 19.46 47.70
C GLU A 513 7.89 19.25 46.24
N GLN A 514 8.84 20.06 45.78
CA GLN A 514 9.55 19.76 44.52
C GLN A 514 10.24 18.38 44.66
N GLY A 515 9.84 17.43 43.87
CA GLY A 515 10.69 16.24 43.65
C GLY A 515 12.08 16.73 43.28
N SER A 516 13.07 16.27 44.03
CA SER A 516 14.52 16.55 44.00
C SER A 516 15.00 17.21 42.72
N GLU A 517 15.74 18.33 42.91
CA GLU A 517 16.65 18.88 41.93
C GLU A 517 17.42 17.73 41.28
N THR A 518 17.13 17.43 40.02
CA THR A 518 18.08 16.73 39.19
C THR A 518 19.22 17.67 39.00
N ASP A 519 20.39 17.31 39.54
CA ASP A 519 21.68 17.98 39.35
C ASP A 519 21.77 18.48 37.90
N ALA A 520 21.71 19.79 37.73
CA ALA A 520 22.12 20.40 36.49
C ALA A 520 23.59 20.07 36.31
N PRO A 521 24.06 19.54 35.20
CA PRO A 521 25.46 19.24 35.01
C PRO A 521 26.25 20.52 35.18
N ASP A 522 27.30 20.45 36.01
CA ASP A 522 28.24 21.54 36.26
C ASP A 522 28.81 22.03 34.91
N PRO A 523 28.58 23.28 34.50
CA PRO A 523 29.09 23.79 33.21
C PRO A 523 30.62 23.81 33.14
N ASN A 524 31.35 23.48 34.23
CA ASN A 524 32.80 23.37 34.30
C ASN A 524 33.31 21.91 34.48
N ALA A 525 32.45 20.92 34.43
CA ALA A 525 32.92 19.53 34.46
C ALA A 525 33.64 19.23 33.15
N PRO A 526 34.87 18.64 33.21
CA PRO A 526 35.57 18.21 31.99
C PRO A 526 34.72 17.14 31.29
N PRO A 527 34.72 17.09 29.94
CA PRO A 527 33.98 16.07 29.21
C PRO A 527 34.45 14.68 29.62
N GLU A 528 33.55 13.84 30.10
CA GLU A 528 33.83 12.42 30.26
C GLU A 528 34.17 11.86 28.89
N GLY A 529 35.39 11.34 28.78
CA GLY A 529 35.95 10.84 27.53
C GLY A 529 35.18 9.61 27.07
N ASP A 530 34.92 9.56 25.76
CA ASP A 530 34.39 8.42 25.03
C ASP A 530 35.34 7.19 25.17
N GLU A 531 35.26 6.45 26.27
CA GLU A 531 35.96 5.16 26.43
C GLU A 531 35.36 4.03 25.56
N GLU A 532 34.21 4.25 24.92
CA GLU A 532 33.61 3.24 24.01
C GLU A 532 34.16 3.27 22.58
N ALA A 533 34.82 4.36 22.14
CA ALA A 533 35.36 4.43 20.79
C ALA A 533 36.70 3.69 20.60
N ASP A 534 37.46 3.46 21.67
CA ASP A 534 38.76 2.77 21.60
C ASP A 534 38.62 1.24 21.58
N ASN A 535 37.54 0.67 22.13
CA ASN A 535 37.29 -0.79 22.11
C ASN A 535 36.88 -1.34 20.73
N GLU A 536 36.17 -0.55 19.89
CA GLU A 536 35.85 -0.99 18.52
C GLU A 536 37.10 -0.93 17.60
N THR A 537 38.05 -0.09 17.88
CA THR A 537 39.28 0.05 17.07
C THR A 537 40.30 -1.05 17.39
N GLU A 538 40.31 -1.58 18.61
CA GLU A 538 41.15 -2.73 18.99
C GLU A 538 40.57 -4.05 18.50
N ALA A 539 39.25 -4.23 18.52
CA ALA A 539 38.58 -5.42 17.96
C ALA A 539 38.74 -5.53 16.43
N MET A 540 38.77 -4.41 15.71
CA MET A 540 39.08 -4.41 14.27
C MET A 540 40.55 -4.68 13.94
N LYS A 541 41.46 -4.42 14.84
CA LYS A 541 42.88 -4.72 14.63
C LYS A 541 43.22 -6.19 14.90
N GLU A 542 42.53 -6.86 15.81
CA GLU A 542 42.70 -8.30 16.04
C GLU A 542 42.11 -9.18 14.93
N GLU A 543 41.02 -8.75 14.27
CA GLU A 543 40.45 -9.50 13.15
C GLU A 543 41.30 -9.44 11.87
N VAL A 544 42.04 -8.35 11.64
CA VAL A 544 42.94 -8.20 10.48
C VAL A 544 44.24 -8.97 10.63
N THR A 545 44.68 -9.28 11.86
CA THR A 545 45.91 -10.03 12.10
C THR A 545 45.73 -11.54 12.14
N SER A 546 44.49 -12.06 12.20
CA SER A 546 44.21 -13.51 12.17
C SER A 546 44.06 -14.07 10.76
N ASP A 547 43.87 -13.24 9.73
CA ASP A 547 43.69 -13.68 8.34
C ASP A 547 45.00 -13.71 7.51
N GLU A 548 46.12 -13.27 8.07
CA GLU A 548 47.44 -13.36 7.41
C GLU A 548 48.27 -14.59 7.82
N SER A 549 47.71 -15.52 8.63
CA SER A 549 48.45 -16.70 9.09
C SER A 549 47.70 -18.03 8.92
N ALA A 550 46.88 -18.18 7.85
CA ALA A 550 46.30 -19.48 7.45
C ALA A 550 46.48 -19.73 5.96
#